data_19f7fbfd20003f0b0fb0dc8ba3695fdc
#
_entry.id   19f7fbfd20003f0b0fb0dc8ba3695fdc
#
_cell.length_a   1.000
_cell.length_b   1.000
_cell.length_c   1.000
_cell.angle_alpha   90.00
_cell.angle_beta   90.00
_cell.angle_gamma   90.00
#
_symmetry.space_group_name_H-M   'P 1'
#
loop_
_entity.id
_entity.type
_entity.pdbx_description
1 polymer ?
#
loop_
_entity_poly.entity_id
_entity_poly.type
_entity_poly.pdbx_seq_one_letter_code
_entity_poly.pdbx_strand_id
1 'polypeptide(L)'
;MKLAMPETIRRLPIEVPERAVAELAKIIGELRDAPAGAAADLEAVATEAVEAARGEGAFLMAVVTPPDAAPAVLTGVVLEVPPTWTDDVAAMLRDSLEDVGGPDIRETIMLDTGLGPAVIVQRVPGVEQARERKPLALQLQAFVPDPGTGRMLLLTLASPAVDGWASHQLLFGELVASASASRPGPIDDEETFEHHTYRLG
;
A
#
# COMPACT_ATOMS: atom_id res chain seq x y z
N MET A 1 -12.28 -0.55 9.33
CA MET A 1 -12.19 -0.39 7.85
C MET A 1 -12.02 -1.76 7.18
N LYS A 2 -12.64 -2.01 6.02
CA LYS A 2 -12.44 -3.19 5.16
C LYS A 2 -12.03 -2.74 3.77
N LEU A 3 -11.15 -3.52 3.12
CA LEU A 3 -10.76 -3.38 1.72
C LEU A 3 -11.07 -4.71 1.02
N ALA A 4 -11.63 -4.66 -0.19
CA ALA A 4 -11.81 -5.85 -1.02
C ALA A 4 -10.50 -6.17 -1.74
N MET A 5 -9.80 -7.19 -1.27
CA MET A 5 -8.51 -7.62 -1.85
C MET A 5 -8.78 -8.64 -2.96
N PRO A 6 -8.52 -8.32 -4.23
CA PRO A 6 -8.64 -9.29 -5.32
C PRO A 6 -7.51 -10.34 -5.25
N GLU A 7 -7.71 -11.50 -5.91
CA GLU A 7 -6.74 -12.61 -5.92
C GLU A 7 -5.36 -12.25 -6.50
N THR A 8 -5.30 -11.20 -7.31
CA THR A 8 -4.04 -10.65 -7.84
C THR A 8 -3.19 -9.94 -6.78
N ILE A 9 -3.72 -9.74 -5.57
CA ILE A 9 -3.02 -9.15 -4.42
C ILE A 9 -2.73 -10.26 -3.40
N ARG A 10 -1.49 -10.75 -3.37
CA ARG A 10 -1.03 -11.79 -2.44
C ARG A 10 -0.46 -11.14 -1.18
N ARG A 11 -1.24 -11.18 -0.09
CA ARG A 11 -0.81 -10.62 1.19
C ARG A 11 0.32 -11.44 1.80
N LEU A 12 1.28 -10.75 2.42
CA LEU A 12 2.38 -11.34 3.17
C LEU A 12 2.10 -11.23 4.68
N PRO A 13 2.47 -12.25 5.48
CA PRO A 13 2.29 -12.26 6.94
C PRO A 13 3.36 -11.39 7.63
N ILE A 14 3.28 -10.06 7.45
CA ILE A 14 4.29 -9.10 7.91
C ILE A 14 4.46 -9.08 9.44
N GLU A 15 3.45 -9.53 10.17
CA GLU A 15 3.46 -9.74 11.62
C GLU A 15 4.43 -10.86 12.06
N VAL A 16 4.78 -11.77 11.14
CA VAL A 16 5.75 -12.86 11.35
C VAL A 16 6.87 -12.72 10.31
N PRO A 17 7.93 -11.94 10.62
CA PRO A 17 8.92 -11.50 9.63
C PRO A 17 9.56 -12.64 8.83
N GLU A 18 9.94 -13.71 9.50
CA GLU A 18 10.61 -14.85 8.87
C GLU A 18 9.70 -15.52 7.82
N ARG A 19 8.40 -15.58 8.09
CA ARG A 19 7.40 -16.10 7.14
C ARG A 19 7.19 -15.14 5.98
N ALA A 20 7.12 -13.83 6.25
CA ALA A 20 6.97 -12.82 5.23
C ALA A 20 8.17 -12.82 4.27
N VAL A 21 9.40 -12.94 4.80
CA VAL A 21 10.63 -13.07 4.00
C VAL A 21 10.60 -14.32 3.14
N ALA A 22 10.31 -15.48 3.73
CA ALA A 22 10.28 -16.74 2.98
C ALA A 22 9.23 -16.73 1.86
N GLU A 23 8.05 -16.17 2.13
CA GLU A 23 6.96 -16.08 1.16
C GLU A 23 7.29 -15.08 0.04
N LEU A 24 7.85 -13.92 0.39
CA LEU A 24 8.29 -12.92 -0.58
C LEU A 24 9.41 -13.45 -1.46
N ALA A 25 10.44 -14.08 -0.90
CA ALA A 25 11.53 -14.69 -1.64
C ALA A 25 11.02 -15.76 -2.64
N LYS A 26 10.07 -16.59 -2.19
CA LYS A 26 9.40 -17.57 -3.06
C LYS A 26 8.67 -16.90 -4.23
N ILE A 27 7.87 -15.87 -3.96
CA ILE A 27 7.13 -15.13 -5.00
C ILE A 27 8.10 -14.49 -6.00
N ILE A 28 9.17 -13.84 -5.54
CA ILE A 28 10.17 -13.24 -6.41
C ILE A 28 10.85 -14.31 -7.26
N GLY A 29 11.16 -15.47 -6.68
CA GLY A 29 11.74 -16.62 -7.39
C GLY A 29 10.83 -17.14 -8.49
N GLU A 30 9.55 -17.31 -8.21
CA GLU A 30 8.53 -17.74 -9.19
C GLU A 30 8.40 -16.73 -10.35
N LEU A 31 8.33 -15.43 -10.03
CA LEU A 31 8.16 -14.37 -11.02
C LEU A 31 9.37 -14.12 -11.92
N ARG A 32 10.57 -14.43 -11.42
CA ARG A 32 11.83 -14.25 -12.16
C ARG A 32 12.33 -15.52 -12.85
N ASP A 33 11.61 -16.64 -12.72
CA ASP A 33 12.10 -17.96 -13.14
C ASP A 33 13.54 -18.21 -12.65
N ALA A 34 13.77 -17.88 -11.37
CA ALA A 34 15.10 -17.81 -10.79
C ALA A 34 15.71 -19.22 -10.66
N PRO A 35 17.00 -19.39 -11.00
CA PRO A 35 17.67 -20.68 -10.87
C PRO A 35 17.77 -21.10 -9.40
N ALA A 36 17.82 -22.41 -9.15
CA ALA A 36 17.87 -22.98 -7.80
C ALA A 36 19.02 -22.46 -6.90
N GLY A 37 20.08 -21.92 -7.50
CA GLY A 37 21.21 -21.32 -6.76
C GLY A 37 21.00 -19.88 -6.27
N ALA A 38 19.92 -19.21 -6.68
CA ALA A 38 19.66 -17.80 -6.34
C ALA A 38 18.96 -17.61 -4.97
N ALA A 39 18.68 -18.68 -4.23
CA ALA A 39 17.87 -18.62 -3.01
C ALA A 39 18.39 -17.63 -1.96
N ALA A 40 19.70 -17.58 -1.72
CA ALA A 40 20.31 -16.66 -0.74
C ALA A 40 20.16 -15.19 -1.15
N ASP A 41 20.31 -14.88 -2.44
CA ASP A 41 20.16 -13.51 -2.95
C ASP A 41 18.70 -13.05 -2.88
N LEU A 42 17.77 -13.97 -3.17
CA LEU A 42 16.33 -13.69 -3.06
C LEU A 42 15.90 -13.45 -1.62
N GLU A 43 16.43 -14.24 -0.67
CA GLU A 43 16.16 -14.07 0.76
C GLU A 43 16.71 -12.74 1.27
N ALA A 44 17.91 -12.32 0.85
CA ALA A 44 18.48 -11.03 1.21
C ALA A 44 17.61 -9.85 0.73
N VAL A 45 17.16 -9.88 -0.52
CA VAL A 45 16.27 -8.86 -1.09
C VAL A 45 14.92 -8.85 -0.37
N ALA A 46 14.36 -10.02 -0.07
CA ALA A 46 13.10 -10.13 0.65
C ALA A 46 13.22 -9.61 2.09
N THR A 47 14.35 -9.90 2.76
CA THR A 47 14.64 -9.41 4.12
C THR A 47 14.67 -7.89 4.13
N GLU A 48 15.44 -7.26 3.26
CA GLU A 48 15.53 -5.80 3.16
C GLU A 48 14.15 -5.16 2.95
N ALA A 49 13.34 -5.73 2.04
CA ALA A 49 12.00 -5.20 1.76
C ALA A 49 11.04 -5.32 2.95
N VAL A 50 11.05 -6.45 3.65
CA VAL A 50 10.19 -6.68 4.83
C VAL A 50 10.64 -5.80 6.00
N GLU A 51 11.94 -5.68 6.24
CA GLU A 51 12.49 -4.80 7.29
C GLU A 51 12.18 -3.33 7.02
N ALA A 52 12.33 -2.87 5.78
CA ALA A 52 11.97 -1.51 5.38
C ALA A 52 10.48 -1.22 5.63
N ALA A 53 9.58 -2.10 5.18
CA ALA A 53 8.14 -1.93 5.39
C ALA A 53 7.78 -1.89 6.88
N ARG A 54 8.36 -2.77 7.69
CA ARG A 54 8.16 -2.78 9.15
C ARG A 54 8.73 -1.55 9.84
N GLY A 55 9.89 -1.09 9.40
CA GLY A 55 10.51 0.13 9.90
C GLY A 55 9.66 1.37 9.65
N GLU A 56 8.86 1.38 8.58
CA GLU A 56 7.86 2.42 8.27
C GLU A 56 6.52 2.22 9.02
N GLY A 57 6.39 1.18 9.84
CA GLY A 57 5.16 0.88 10.58
C GLY A 57 4.06 0.24 9.74
N ALA A 58 4.42 -0.41 8.63
CA ALA A 58 3.44 -1.08 7.80
C ALA A 58 2.80 -2.26 8.57
N PHE A 59 1.47 -2.29 8.56
CA PHE A 59 0.67 -3.42 9.05
C PHE A 59 0.18 -4.33 7.90
N LEU A 60 0.29 -3.85 6.68
CA LEU A 60 -0.03 -4.55 5.45
C LEU A 60 1.17 -4.51 4.51
N MET A 61 1.54 -5.66 3.98
CA MET A 61 2.43 -5.81 2.84
C MET A 61 1.88 -6.88 1.92
N ALA A 62 1.90 -6.64 0.61
CA ALA A 62 1.42 -7.59 -0.38
C ALA A 62 2.20 -7.46 -1.69
N VAL A 63 2.24 -8.54 -2.46
CA VAL A 63 2.71 -8.53 -3.85
C VAL A 63 1.49 -8.46 -4.77
N VAL A 64 1.54 -7.55 -5.72
CA VAL A 64 0.49 -7.29 -6.69
C VAL A 64 0.95 -7.79 -8.05
N THR A 65 0.21 -8.72 -8.64
CA THR A 65 0.59 -9.40 -9.89
C THR A 65 -0.58 -9.42 -10.88
N PRO A 66 -0.95 -8.29 -11.47
CA PRO A 66 -1.93 -8.31 -12.54
C PRO A 66 -1.38 -9.06 -13.77
N PRO A 67 -2.24 -9.69 -14.59
CA PRO A 67 -1.79 -10.50 -15.74
C PRO A 67 -0.95 -9.73 -16.76
N ASP A 68 -1.25 -8.45 -16.92
CA ASP A 68 -0.69 -7.59 -17.97
C ASP A 68 0.32 -6.56 -17.46
N ALA A 69 0.84 -6.75 -16.23
CA ALA A 69 1.75 -5.79 -15.63
C ALA A 69 2.91 -6.46 -14.90
N ALA A 70 4.02 -5.75 -14.80
CA ALA A 70 5.12 -6.14 -13.95
C ALA A 70 4.67 -6.20 -12.48
N PRO A 71 5.26 -7.08 -11.66
CA PRO A 71 4.93 -7.15 -10.24
C PRO A 71 5.17 -5.83 -9.52
N ALA A 72 4.28 -5.53 -8.56
CA ALA A 72 4.40 -4.37 -7.69
C ALA A 72 4.29 -4.77 -6.22
N VAL A 73 4.74 -3.90 -5.32
CA VAL A 73 4.58 -4.07 -3.87
C VAL A 73 3.53 -3.09 -3.37
N LEU A 74 2.59 -3.60 -2.60
CA LEU A 74 1.59 -2.81 -1.88
C LEU A 74 1.93 -2.81 -0.40
N THR A 75 2.00 -1.64 0.20
CA THR A 75 2.13 -1.46 1.65
C THR A 75 1.00 -0.61 2.22
N GLY A 76 0.68 -0.82 3.50
CA GLY A 76 -0.32 -0.02 4.21
C GLY A 76 0.18 0.38 5.57
N VAL A 77 0.08 1.68 5.88
CA VAL A 77 0.45 2.29 7.15
C VAL A 77 -0.76 3.04 7.71
N VAL A 78 -0.96 2.99 9.03
CA VAL A 78 -2.00 3.79 9.69
C VAL A 78 -1.39 5.10 10.17
N LEU A 79 -1.99 6.21 9.79
CA LEU A 79 -1.64 7.55 10.24
C LEU A 79 -2.68 8.05 11.24
N GLU A 80 -2.23 8.79 12.25
CA GLU A 80 -3.14 9.56 13.12
C GLU A 80 -3.45 10.89 12.45
N VAL A 81 -4.74 11.24 12.41
CA VAL A 81 -5.22 12.48 11.78
C VAL A 81 -6.29 13.10 12.67
N PRO A 82 -6.61 14.39 12.51
CA PRO A 82 -7.74 14.99 13.17
C PRO A 82 -9.02 14.16 12.92
N PRO A 83 -9.92 14.04 13.91
CA PRO A 83 -11.08 13.15 13.82
C PRO A 83 -12.13 13.59 12.78
N THR A 84 -12.03 14.83 12.30
CA THR A 84 -12.95 15.38 11.29
C THR A 84 -12.34 15.21 9.90
N TRP A 85 -13.03 14.44 9.06
CA TRP A 85 -12.69 14.28 7.65
C TRP A 85 -13.89 14.68 6.80
N THR A 86 -13.72 15.70 5.98
CA THR A 86 -14.72 16.27 5.08
C THR A 86 -14.14 16.45 3.69
N ASP A 87 -14.97 16.75 2.71
CA ASP A 87 -14.54 17.07 1.35
C ASP A 87 -13.54 18.24 1.33
N ASP A 88 -13.77 19.26 2.17
CA ASP A 88 -12.86 20.40 2.29
C ASP A 88 -11.47 19.97 2.83
N VAL A 89 -11.45 19.08 3.84
CA VAL A 89 -10.20 18.58 4.41
C VAL A 89 -9.46 17.70 3.39
N ALA A 90 -10.17 16.88 2.63
CA ALA A 90 -9.58 16.09 1.55
C ALA A 90 -9.01 16.98 0.43
N ALA A 91 -9.75 18.04 0.05
CA ALA A 91 -9.28 19.03 -0.92
C ALA A 91 -8.03 19.78 -0.41
N MET A 92 -8.01 20.20 0.85
CA MET A 92 -6.81 20.81 1.45
C MET A 92 -5.61 19.86 1.47
N LEU A 93 -5.82 18.58 1.76
CA LEU A 93 -4.74 17.58 1.69
C LEU A 93 -4.23 17.45 0.26
N ARG A 94 -5.11 17.34 -0.73
CA ARG A 94 -4.74 17.27 -2.15
C ARG A 94 -3.88 18.46 -2.54
N ASP A 95 -4.36 19.68 -2.26
CA ASP A 95 -3.66 20.92 -2.61
C ASP A 95 -2.28 21.01 -1.90
N SER A 96 -2.23 20.59 -0.62
CA SER A 96 -0.96 20.52 0.13
C SER A 96 0.02 19.52 -0.47
N LEU A 97 -0.46 18.37 -0.94
CA LEU A 97 0.39 17.36 -1.59
C LEU A 97 0.93 17.87 -2.93
N GLU A 98 0.14 18.60 -3.71
CA GLU A 98 0.58 19.25 -4.94
C GLU A 98 1.65 20.32 -4.68
N ASP A 99 1.45 21.15 -3.65
CA ASP A 99 2.37 22.24 -3.31
C ASP A 99 3.72 21.74 -2.75
N VAL A 100 3.69 20.73 -1.88
CA VAL A 100 4.85 20.25 -1.12
C VAL A 100 5.53 19.06 -1.79
N GLY A 101 4.79 18.28 -2.56
CA GLY A 101 5.26 16.99 -3.10
C GLY A 101 6.33 17.08 -4.18
N GLY A 102 6.61 18.28 -4.66
CA GLY A 102 7.69 18.55 -5.59
C GLY A 102 7.45 18.00 -7.01
N PRO A 103 8.50 17.99 -7.85
CA PRO A 103 8.40 17.65 -9.28
C PRO A 103 8.11 16.16 -9.54
N ASP A 104 8.23 15.30 -8.54
CA ASP A 104 7.96 13.87 -8.67
C ASP A 104 6.45 13.57 -8.66
N ILE A 105 5.62 14.51 -8.23
CA ILE A 105 4.16 14.36 -8.31
C ILE A 105 3.69 14.61 -9.74
N ARG A 106 3.01 13.63 -10.30
CA ARG A 106 2.48 13.68 -11.65
C ARG A 106 1.01 14.07 -11.68
N GLU A 107 0.26 13.58 -10.72
CA GLU A 107 -1.20 13.75 -10.68
C GLU A 107 -1.71 13.52 -9.26
N THR A 108 -2.74 14.26 -8.88
CA THR A 108 -3.53 14.03 -7.68
C THR A 108 -5.00 13.98 -8.04
N ILE A 109 -5.73 13.01 -7.49
CA ILE A 109 -7.16 12.87 -7.69
C ILE A 109 -7.88 12.64 -6.37
N MET A 110 -9.15 13.03 -6.32
CA MET A 110 -10.06 12.62 -5.26
C MET A 110 -10.94 11.48 -5.75
N LEU A 111 -11.13 10.47 -4.89
CA LEU A 111 -11.95 9.30 -5.18
C LEU A 111 -12.92 9.06 -4.03
N ASP A 112 -14.21 8.96 -4.36
CA ASP A 112 -15.24 8.65 -3.39
C ASP A 112 -15.13 7.21 -2.91
N THR A 113 -15.20 7.03 -1.59
CA THR A 113 -15.22 5.71 -0.93
C THR A 113 -16.41 5.62 0.02
N GLY A 114 -16.71 4.41 0.47
CA GLY A 114 -17.73 4.20 1.52
C GLY A 114 -17.41 4.84 2.88
N LEU A 115 -16.22 5.43 3.02
CA LEU A 115 -15.72 6.09 4.23
C LEU A 115 -15.56 7.61 4.08
N GLY A 116 -15.85 8.15 2.90
CA GLY A 116 -15.60 9.54 2.52
C GLY A 116 -14.56 9.65 1.41
N PRO A 117 -14.25 10.87 0.96
CA PRO A 117 -13.30 11.09 -0.13
C PRO A 117 -11.89 10.67 0.26
N ALA A 118 -11.28 9.81 -0.55
CA ALA A 118 -9.86 9.49 -0.48
C ALA A 118 -9.08 10.39 -1.44
N VAL A 119 -7.82 10.69 -1.12
CA VAL A 119 -6.90 11.40 -2.03
C VAL A 119 -5.89 10.39 -2.56
N ILE A 120 -5.76 10.31 -3.88
CA ILE A 120 -4.77 9.46 -4.55
C ILE A 120 -3.75 10.37 -5.24
N VAL A 121 -2.46 10.03 -5.05
CA VAL A 121 -1.33 10.73 -5.65
C VAL A 121 -0.54 9.74 -6.50
N GLN A 122 -0.26 10.13 -7.73
CA GLN A 122 0.72 9.43 -8.57
C GLN A 122 2.06 10.13 -8.49
N ARG A 123 3.09 9.36 -8.11
CA ARG A 123 4.49 9.82 -8.14
C ARG A 123 5.27 9.07 -9.21
N VAL A 124 6.14 9.80 -9.89
CA VAL A 124 7.08 9.25 -10.88
C VAL A 124 8.50 9.21 -10.29
N PRO A 125 9.38 8.31 -10.78
CA PRO A 125 10.79 8.32 -10.38
C PRO A 125 11.42 9.68 -10.62
N GLY A 126 12.02 10.26 -9.59
CA GLY A 126 12.56 11.61 -9.72
C GLY A 126 13.51 11.99 -8.59
N VAL A 127 13.75 13.31 -8.48
CA VAL A 127 14.76 13.87 -7.59
C VAL A 127 14.39 13.70 -6.12
N GLU A 128 13.10 13.78 -5.78
CA GLU A 128 12.67 13.67 -4.39
C GLU A 128 12.81 12.24 -3.88
N GLN A 129 12.40 11.23 -4.69
CA GLN A 129 12.63 9.83 -4.35
C GLN A 129 14.12 9.52 -4.17
N ALA A 130 14.97 10.07 -5.05
CA ALA A 130 16.43 9.92 -4.93
C ALA A 130 16.98 10.54 -3.64
N ARG A 131 16.45 11.68 -3.20
CA ARG A 131 16.83 12.33 -1.92
C ARG A 131 16.41 11.50 -0.71
N GLU A 132 15.25 10.86 -0.79
CA GLU A 132 14.76 9.95 0.26
C GLU A 132 15.57 8.65 0.36
N ARG A 133 16.50 8.42 -0.56
CA ARG A 133 17.30 7.18 -0.67
C ARG A 133 16.46 5.91 -0.83
N LYS A 134 15.25 6.04 -1.35
CA LYS A 134 14.36 4.93 -1.68
C LYS A 134 14.61 4.44 -3.11
N PRO A 135 14.31 3.18 -3.40
CA PRO A 135 14.34 2.68 -4.77
C PRO A 135 13.44 3.53 -5.68
N LEU A 136 13.98 3.94 -6.84
CA LEU A 136 13.20 4.69 -7.81
C LEU A 136 12.09 3.81 -8.38
N ALA A 137 10.85 4.22 -8.20
CA ALA A 137 9.67 3.47 -8.62
C ALA A 137 8.53 4.41 -9.00
N LEU A 138 7.69 3.96 -9.92
CA LEU A 138 6.35 4.51 -10.08
C LEU A 138 5.54 4.17 -8.83
N GLN A 139 4.85 5.15 -8.25
CA GLN A 139 4.08 4.97 -7.04
C GLN A 139 2.67 5.54 -7.18
N LEU A 140 1.71 4.80 -6.60
CA LEU A 140 0.39 5.32 -6.26
C LEU A 140 0.28 5.34 -4.74
N GLN A 141 -0.10 6.46 -4.19
CA GLN A 141 -0.34 6.62 -2.75
C GLN A 141 -1.78 7.03 -2.56
N ALA A 142 -2.52 6.34 -1.68
CA ALA A 142 -3.89 6.68 -1.35
C ALA A 142 -4.01 6.97 0.14
N PHE A 143 -4.58 8.12 0.44
CA PHE A 143 -4.94 8.57 1.78
C PHE A 143 -6.42 8.29 1.98
N VAL A 144 -6.74 7.19 2.66
CA VAL A 144 -8.12 6.70 2.85
C VAL A 144 -8.57 6.99 4.28
N PRO A 145 -9.59 7.82 4.50
CA PRO A 145 -10.06 8.16 5.84
C PRO A 145 -10.67 6.95 6.56
N ASP A 146 -10.58 6.95 7.89
CA ASP A 146 -11.35 6.07 8.77
C ASP A 146 -12.13 6.94 9.77
N PRO A 147 -13.27 7.52 9.34
CA PRO A 147 -13.99 8.52 10.10
C PRO A 147 -14.45 7.97 11.45
N GLY A 148 -14.37 8.80 12.48
CA GLY A 148 -14.73 8.44 13.85
C GLY A 148 -13.62 7.73 14.64
N THR A 149 -12.51 7.36 14.02
CA THR A 149 -11.36 6.76 14.71
C THR A 149 -10.19 7.72 14.90
N GLY A 150 -10.18 8.86 14.21
CA GLY A 150 -9.02 9.76 14.15
C GLY A 150 -7.84 9.15 13.40
N ARG A 151 -8.10 8.23 12.47
CA ARG A 151 -7.08 7.52 11.71
C ARG A 151 -7.31 7.63 10.21
N MET A 152 -6.25 7.45 9.49
CA MET A 152 -6.22 7.38 8.03
C MET A 152 -5.31 6.24 7.60
N LEU A 153 -5.72 5.49 6.60
CA LEU A 153 -4.89 4.48 5.97
C LEU A 153 -4.12 5.12 4.82
N LEU A 154 -2.80 5.05 4.87
CA LEU A 154 -1.92 5.34 3.74
C LEU A 154 -1.59 4.01 3.05
N LEU A 155 -2.12 3.81 1.84
CA LEU A 155 -1.74 2.72 0.94
C LEU A 155 -0.69 3.24 -0.03
N THR A 156 0.37 2.46 -0.24
CA THR A 156 1.38 2.75 -1.26
C THR A 156 1.58 1.53 -2.14
N LEU A 157 1.31 1.67 -3.43
CA LEU A 157 1.67 0.68 -4.45
C LEU A 157 2.89 1.21 -5.20
N ALA A 158 3.96 0.41 -5.25
CA ALA A 158 5.21 0.77 -5.91
C ALA A 158 5.62 -0.29 -6.94
N SER A 159 5.89 0.14 -8.18
CA SER A 159 6.40 -0.69 -9.26
C SER A 159 7.69 -0.13 -9.85
N PRO A 160 8.74 -0.94 -10.03
CA PRO A 160 9.98 -0.50 -10.68
C PRO A 160 9.84 -0.38 -12.20
N ALA A 161 8.73 -0.84 -12.79
CA ALA A 161 8.51 -0.91 -14.21
C ALA A 161 7.29 -0.10 -14.65
N VAL A 162 7.35 0.43 -15.86
CA VAL A 162 6.23 1.14 -16.53
C VAL A 162 5.28 0.19 -17.24
N ASP A 163 5.72 -1.02 -17.54
CA ASP A 163 4.92 -2.00 -18.27
C ASP A 163 3.68 -2.40 -17.45
N GLY A 164 2.50 -2.21 -18.06
CA GLY A 164 1.23 -2.48 -17.41
C GLY A 164 0.83 -1.48 -16.32
N TRP A 165 1.44 -0.28 -16.28
CA TRP A 165 1.13 0.72 -15.24
C TRP A 165 -0.36 1.08 -15.18
N ALA A 166 -1.04 1.14 -16.33
CA ALA A 166 -2.49 1.39 -16.38
C ALA A 166 -3.29 0.32 -15.62
N SER A 167 -2.88 -0.95 -15.68
CA SER A 167 -3.49 -2.04 -14.92
C SER A 167 -3.30 -1.87 -13.42
N HIS A 168 -2.15 -1.38 -12.99
CA HIS A 168 -1.91 -1.03 -11.60
C HIS A 168 -2.78 0.15 -11.13
N GLN A 169 -2.92 1.19 -11.96
CA GLN A 169 -3.78 2.34 -11.63
C GLN A 169 -5.24 1.92 -11.46
N LEU A 170 -5.76 1.10 -12.38
CA LEU A 170 -7.13 0.61 -12.34
C LEU A 170 -7.35 -0.25 -11.08
N LEU A 171 -6.52 -1.26 -10.86
CA LEU A 171 -6.62 -2.16 -9.71
C LEU A 171 -6.50 -1.42 -8.38
N PHE A 172 -5.57 -0.45 -8.29
CA PHE A 172 -5.39 0.36 -7.10
C PHE A 172 -6.60 1.27 -6.84
N GLY A 173 -7.15 1.89 -7.89
CA GLY A 173 -8.38 2.68 -7.80
C GLY A 173 -9.56 1.85 -7.31
N GLU A 174 -9.76 0.64 -7.85
CA GLU A 174 -10.79 -0.30 -7.40
C GLU A 174 -10.60 -0.72 -5.94
N LEU A 175 -9.36 -1.02 -5.54
CA LEU A 175 -9.04 -1.36 -4.16
C LEU A 175 -9.41 -0.21 -3.21
N VAL A 176 -9.02 1.03 -3.53
CA VAL A 176 -9.33 2.21 -2.72
C VAL A 176 -10.84 2.48 -2.69
N ALA A 177 -11.52 2.42 -3.84
CA ALA A 177 -12.97 2.61 -3.92
C ALA A 177 -13.75 1.58 -3.09
N SER A 178 -13.19 0.38 -2.88
CA SER A 178 -13.81 -0.68 -2.07
C SER A 178 -13.78 -0.41 -0.56
N ALA A 179 -13.07 0.63 -0.12
CA ALA A 179 -12.94 0.97 1.29
C ALA A 179 -14.31 1.24 1.93
N SER A 180 -14.62 0.49 2.99
CA SER A 180 -15.91 0.55 3.67
C SER A 180 -15.77 0.36 5.17
N ALA A 181 -16.78 0.80 5.92
CA ALA A 181 -16.83 0.56 7.36
C ALA A 181 -16.95 -0.93 7.66
N SER A 182 -16.18 -1.42 8.63
CA SER A 182 -16.44 -2.73 9.20
C SER A 182 -17.79 -2.67 9.90
N ARG A 183 -18.80 -3.43 9.44
CA ARG A 183 -20.01 -3.62 10.23
C ARG A 183 -19.64 -4.39 11.49
N PRO A 184 -20.07 -3.98 12.69
CA PRO A 184 -20.11 -4.88 13.82
C PRO A 184 -21.19 -5.93 13.50
N GLY A 185 -20.78 -7.09 12.99
CA GLY A 185 -21.64 -8.24 12.78
C GLY A 185 -21.63 -9.12 14.02
N PRO A 186 -22.63 -10.01 14.22
CA PRO A 186 -22.49 -11.08 15.18
C PRO A 186 -21.22 -11.87 14.85
N ILE A 187 -20.52 -12.28 15.90
CA ILE A 187 -19.26 -13.01 15.85
C ILE A 187 -19.50 -14.33 15.10
N ASP A 188 -19.25 -14.33 13.80
CA ASP A 188 -19.05 -15.56 13.04
C ASP A 188 -17.55 -15.66 12.76
N ASP A 189 -16.95 -16.76 13.25
CA ASP A 189 -15.53 -17.08 13.27
C ASP A 189 -14.97 -17.38 11.86
N GLU A 190 -15.09 -16.45 10.91
CA GLU A 190 -14.38 -16.57 9.63
C GLU A 190 -13.76 -15.21 9.24
N GLU A 191 -12.44 -15.16 9.41
CA GLU A 191 -11.47 -14.20 8.85
C GLU A 191 -11.89 -12.71 8.85
N THR A 192 -12.22 -12.20 10.02
CA THR A 192 -12.35 -10.77 10.24
C THR A 192 -10.98 -10.19 10.54
N PHE A 193 -10.56 -9.17 9.77
CA PHE A 193 -9.41 -8.33 10.10
C PHE A 193 -9.64 -7.71 11.48
N GLU A 194 -9.21 -8.35 12.54
CA GLU A 194 -9.16 -7.73 13.86
C GLU A 194 -8.05 -6.68 13.86
N HIS A 195 -8.47 -5.46 14.14
CA HIS A 195 -7.58 -4.37 14.49
C HIS A 195 -6.76 -4.78 15.72
N HIS A 196 -5.51 -5.17 15.52
CA HIS A 196 -4.58 -5.26 16.63
C HIS A 196 -4.24 -3.83 17.05
N THR A 197 -4.85 -3.41 18.15
CA THR A 197 -4.51 -2.18 18.83
C THR A 197 -3.11 -2.33 19.41
N TYR A 198 -2.10 -1.79 18.75
CA TYR A 198 -0.80 -1.62 19.38
C TYR A 198 -0.93 -0.52 20.43
N ARG A 199 -0.99 -0.90 21.73
CA ARG A 199 -0.70 0.01 22.83
C ARG A 199 0.80 0.24 22.80
N LEU A 200 1.21 1.44 22.42
CA LEU A 200 2.53 1.94 22.74
C LEU A 200 2.55 2.19 24.26
N GLY A 201 3.38 1.42 24.99
CA GLY A 201 3.72 1.65 26.38
C GLY A 201 4.75 2.77 26.52
#